data_31f4f198abb3e53f7b394d5f8c7743f8
#
_entry.id   31f4f198abb3e53f7b394d5f8c7743f8
#
_cell.length_a   1.000
_cell.length_b   1.000
_cell.length_c   1.000
_cell.angle_alpha   90.00
_cell.angle_beta   90.00
_cell.angle_gamma   90.00
#
_symmetry.space_group_name_H-M   'P 1'
#
loop_
_entity.id
_entity.type
_entity.pdbx_description
1 polymer ?
#
loop_
_entity_poly.entity_id
_entity_poly.type
_entity_poly.pdbx_seq_one_letter_code
_entity_poly.pdbx_strand_id
1 'polypeptide(L)'
;MANKLRSKDFIKIGVTSNQTISLAMGILKKYYKHDSNEMNLELIKQIKESPEEYYDDPILGIIAEEFYEYDETEEDETIELHKEEIELKVFGRPLIKENAFQQMKTAMTLPIVEHGALMPDSHLGYGLPIGAGLATKNTVIPFAIGMDIGCRMSLTLYDVTERFFKMHEHKFKQSIKDNTAFGLAKIISHKQEHEFLDRDIFSNTPLLKRLKSKAAKQLGSSGSGNHFVEWGIVELEDDEELGVPAGKYIGLLAHSGSRGFGASIAKFYSYLATNGSNLPYKLRHLAWLDLCTEAGQEYWMSMNVAGDYAIACHDQIHKNVAKAMGLKPICRIENHHNFAWKEMIDGHEYVVHRKGSTPAGKNILGIIPGSMTDPGFIVKGKGNEASLSSASHGAGRKHSRKETINRNTKSEMSKELKRLDVSLIGGALDESPYAYKSLERVMAYQDELVDVVGKFSPRIVRMDRDK
;
A
#
# COMPACT_ATOMS: atom_id res chain seq x y z
N MET A 1 9.69 43.94 3.09
CA MET A 1 10.21 42.57 2.78
C MET A 1 9.89 41.70 3.96
N ALA A 2 8.97 40.77 3.84
CA ALA A 2 8.63 39.85 4.95
C ALA A 2 9.87 39.01 5.31
N ASN A 3 10.28 39.09 6.55
CA ASN A 3 11.45 38.38 7.08
C ASN A 3 11.12 36.87 7.01
N LYS A 4 11.81 36.12 6.18
CA LYS A 4 11.56 34.69 5.96
C LYS A 4 11.99 33.90 7.19
N LEU A 5 11.12 33.04 7.73
CA LEU A 5 11.47 32.11 8.83
C LEU A 5 12.74 31.32 8.49
N ARG A 6 13.62 31.18 9.47
CA ARG A 6 14.91 30.49 9.36
C ARG A 6 15.03 29.46 10.49
N SER A 7 15.81 28.42 10.29
CA SER A 7 16.01 27.34 11.29
C SER A 7 16.35 27.87 12.68
N LYS A 8 17.13 28.95 12.79
CA LYS A 8 17.46 29.59 14.08
C LYS A 8 16.24 30.12 14.84
N ASP A 9 15.14 30.43 14.15
CA ASP A 9 13.94 30.95 14.77
C ASP A 9 13.16 29.82 15.45
N PHE A 10 13.20 28.61 14.90
CA PHE A 10 12.67 27.38 15.49
C PHE A 10 13.52 26.91 16.68
N ILE A 11 14.84 27.01 16.59
CA ILE A 11 15.75 26.67 17.72
C ILE A 11 15.45 27.52 18.94
N LYS A 12 15.11 28.81 18.79
CA LYS A 12 14.74 29.71 19.90
C LYS A 12 13.49 29.26 20.68
N ILE A 13 12.58 28.56 20.01
CA ILE A 13 11.38 27.98 20.63
C ILE A 13 11.59 26.51 21.05
N GLY A 14 12.86 26.06 21.06
CA GLY A 14 13.25 24.74 21.55
C GLY A 14 13.03 23.60 20.56
N VAL A 15 12.88 23.87 19.26
CA VAL A 15 12.84 22.85 18.22
C VAL A 15 14.24 22.65 17.67
N THR A 16 14.89 21.55 18.05
CA THR A 16 16.31 21.28 17.74
C THR A 16 16.53 20.32 16.59
N SER A 17 15.54 19.47 16.27
CA SER A 17 15.60 18.51 15.18
C SER A 17 15.58 19.20 13.82
N ASN A 18 16.59 18.99 13.00
CA ASN A 18 16.65 19.51 11.62
C ASN A 18 15.53 18.94 10.74
N GLN A 19 15.09 17.71 10.99
CA GLN A 19 14.00 17.06 10.28
C GLN A 19 12.68 17.76 10.60
N THR A 20 12.36 17.95 11.89
CA THR A 20 11.17 18.66 12.36
C THR A 20 11.12 20.10 11.87
N ILE A 21 12.25 20.84 11.94
CA ILE A 21 12.35 22.21 11.39
C ILE A 21 12.05 22.24 9.89
N SER A 22 12.63 21.34 9.13
CA SER A 22 12.41 21.28 7.68
C SER A 22 10.96 20.96 7.33
N LEU A 23 10.33 20.04 8.06
CA LEU A 23 8.93 19.66 7.92
C LEU A 23 8.01 20.85 8.24
N ALA A 24 8.19 21.46 9.41
CA ALA A 24 7.42 22.62 9.85
C ALA A 24 7.52 23.79 8.87
N MET A 25 8.75 24.15 8.42
CA MET A 25 8.95 25.19 7.41
C MET A 25 8.24 24.88 6.10
N GLY A 26 8.23 23.62 5.67
CA GLY A 26 7.52 23.17 4.46
C GLY A 26 6.01 23.37 4.57
N ILE A 27 5.43 22.98 5.69
CA ILE A 27 3.99 23.09 5.97
C ILE A 27 3.56 24.54 6.13
N LEU A 28 4.28 25.32 6.94
CA LEU A 28 3.99 26.74 7.13
C LEU A 28 4.04 27.51 5.82
N LYS A 29 5.06 27.30 5.00
CA LYS A 29 5.18 27.93 3.68
C LYS A 29 4.03 27.57 2.74
N LYS A 30 3.48 26.38 2.85
CA LYS A 30 2.43 25.88 1.95
C LYS A 30 1.02 26.29 2.38
N TYR A 31 0.73 26.23 3.66
CA TYR A 31 -0.63 26.39 4.18
C TYR A 31 -0.83 27.66 5.00
N TYR A 32 0.22 28.22 5.62
CA TYR A 32 0.18 29.36 6.54
C TYR A 32 1.00 30.55 6.02
N LYS A 33 1.14 30.66 4.71
CA LYS A 33 1.97 31.68 4.03
C LYS A 33 1.49 33.14 4.21
N HIS A 34 0.25 33.33 4.66
CA HIS A 34 -0.37 34.65 4.89
C HIS A 34 -0.28 35.08 6.36
N ASP A 35 0.11 34.18 7.26
CA ASP A 35 0.25 34.46 8.67
C ASP A 35 1.60 35.10 8.96
N SER A 36 1.67 35.88 10.07
CA SER A 36 2.94 36.49 10.48
C SER A 36 3.92 35.41 10.97
N ASN A 37 5.22 35.73 10.95
CA ASN A 37 6.24 34.82 11.45
C ASN A 37 6.04 34.50 12.94
N GLU A 38 5.58 35.51 13.71
CA GLU A 38 5.28 35.35 15.13
C GLU A 38 4.12 34.35 15.36
N MET A 39 3.03 34.49 14.60
CA MET A 39 1.90 33.55 14.64
C MET A 39 2.32 32.13 14.26
N ASN A 40 3.12 32.00 13.21
CA ASN A 40 3.62 30.71 12.77
C ASN A 40 4.54 30.05 13.80
N LEU A 41 5.40 30.80 14.49
CA LEU A 41 6.26 30.27 15.55
C LEU A 41 5.46 29.93 16.82
N GLU A 42 4.45 30.74 17.17
CA GLU A 42 3.56 30.45 18.28
C GLU A 42 2.74 29.18 18.02
N LEU A 43 2.25 28.99 16.79
CA LEU A 43 1.57 27.75 16.40
C LEU A 43 2.47 26.52 16.59
N ILE A 44 3.74 26.60 16.15
CA ILE A 44 4.69 25.47 16.32
C ILE A 44 4.99 25.24 17.82
N LYS A 45 5.05 26.30 18.60
CA LYS A 45 5.26 26.19 20.04
C LYS A 45 4.06 25.51 20.73
N GLN A 46 2.83 25.88 20.40
CA GLN A 46 1.62 25.23 20.87
C GLN A 46 1.57 23.74 20.50
N ILE A 47 1.89 23.41 19.24
CA ILE A 47 1.97 22.01 18.78
C ILE A 47 3.02 21.24 19.59
N LYS A 48 4.15 21.87 19.94
CA LYS A 48 5.18 21.24 20.77
C LYS A 48 4.75 21.03 22.20
N GLU A 49 4.01 22.00 22.80
CA GLU A 49 3.57 21.97 24.20
C GLU A 49 2.38 21.01 24.41
N SER A 50 1.52 20.84 23.40
CA SER A 50 0.32 19.97 23.47
C SER A 50 0.13 19.26 22.12
N PRO A 51 1.05 18.36 21.72
CA PRO A 51 1.00 17.71 20.40
C PRO A 51 -0.28 16.87 20.20
N GLU A 52 -0.84 16.33 21.29
CA GLU A 52 -2.06 15.52 21.29
C GLU A 52 -3.28 16.26 20.73
N GLU A 53 -3.38 17.58 20.91
CA GLU A 53 -4.49 18.40 20.40
C GLU A 53 -4.47 18.51 18.86
N TYR A 54 -3.30 18.27 18.24
CA TYR A 54 -3.08 18.45 16.81
C TYR A 54 -2.96 17.14 16.03
N TYR A 55 -2.95 15.97 16.66
CA TYR A 55 -2.81 14.68 15.97
C TYR A 55 -3.88 14.43 14.91
N ASP A 56 -5.09 14.90 15.14
CA ASP A 56 -6.20 14.77 14.21
C ASP A 56 -6.24 15.86 13.11
N ASP A 57 -5.36 16.88 13.21
CA ASP A 57 -5.30 17.92 12.20
C ASP A 57 -4.65 17.39 10.91
N PRO A 58 -5.33 17.48 9.77
CA PRO A 58 -4.85 16.91 8.51
C PRO A 58 -3.58 17.58 7.95
N ILE A 59 -3.20 18.74 8.49
CA ILE A 59 -2.04 19.54 8.06
C ILE A 59 -0.95 19.52 9.15
N LEU A 60 -1.34 19.74 10.40
CA LEU A 60 -0.43 19.94 11.53
C LEU A 60 -0.09 18.63 12.25
N GLY A 61 -0.91 17.59 12.10
CA GLY A 61 -0.70 16.30 12.78
C GLY A 61 0.67 15.70 12.50
N ILE A 62 1.20 15.88 11.29
CA ILE A 62 2.55 15.40 10.92
C ILE A 62 3.64 16.14 11.71
N ILE A 63 3.42 17.43 12.06
CA ILE A 63 4.35 18.19 12.89
C ILE A 63 4.19 17.76 14.37
N ALA A 64 2.97 17.54 14.81
CA ALA A 64 2.68 17.09 16.17
C ALA A 64 3.35 15.73 16.47
N GLU A 65 3.38 14.83 15.50
CA GLU A 65 4.09 13.54 15.61
C GLU A 65 5.59 13.68 15.87
N GLU A 66 6.22 14.75 15.38
CA GLU A 66 7.66 15.00 15.59
C GLU A 66 7.97 15.55 16.98
N PHE A 67 6.97 16.04 17.70
CA PHE A 67 7.11 16.60 19.06
C PHE A 67 6.70 15.64 20.16
N TYR A 68 6.36 14.43 19.83
CA TYR A 68 6.07 13.41 20.82
C TYR A 68 7.37 13.05 21.55
N GLU A 69 7.57 13.62 22.74
CA GLU A 69 8.63 13.21 23.66
C GLU A 69 8.14 11.98 24.42
N TYR A 70 8.77 10.86 24.20
CA TYR A 70 8.62 9.67 25.02
C TYR A 70 9.32 9.93 26.36
N ASP A 71 8.59 9.82 27.45
CA ASP A 71 9.21 9.86 28.78
C ASP A 71 10.04 8.58 28.99
N GLU A 72 11.36 8.69 28.84
CA GLU A 72 12.30 7.57 29.01
C GLU A 72 12.42 7.16 30.50
N THR A 73 11.70 7.81 31.43
CA THR A 73 11.87 7.66 32.87
C THR A 73 10.94 6.67 33.56
N GLU A 74 9.92 6.12 32.89
CA GLU A 74 9.16 5.00 33.41
C GLU A 74 9.85 3.70 33.01
N GLU A 75 10.58 3.07 33.94
CA GLU A 75 10.94 1.64 33.90
C GLU A 75 9.65 0.81 34.06
N ASP A 76 8.74 0.92 33.09
CA ASP A 76 7.62 0.02 32.97
C ASP A 76 8.12 -1.37 32.61
N GLU A 77 7.48 -2.40 33.15
CA GLU A 77 7.78 -3.79 32.84
C GLU A 77 7.83 -3.99 31.33
N THR A 78 9.02 -4.03 30.76
CA THR A 78 9.22 -4.21 29.33
C THR A 78 8.71 -5.59 28.94
N ILE A 79 7.92 -5.65 27.87
CA ILE A 79 7.40 -6.89 27.31
C ILE A 79 8.55 -7.86 27.06
N GLU A 80 8.47 -9.06 27.65
CA GLU A 80 9.49 -10.10 27.47
C GLU A 80 9.41 -10.65 26.04
N LEU A 81 10.50 -10.48 25.29
CA LEU A 81 10.62 -10.99 23.92
C LEU A 81 10.95 -12.49 23.94
N HIS A 82 10.63 -13.20 22.84
CA HIS A 82 11.05 -14.59 22.67
C HIS A 82 12.55 -14.73 22.82
N LYS A 83 12.97 -15.68 23.67
CA LYS A 83 14.39 -16.04 23.87
C LYS A 83 14.86 -17.08 22.85
N GLU A 84 13.95 -17.92 22.39
CA GLU A 84 14.20 -18.92 21.38
C GLU A 84 13.87 -18.38 19.99
N GLU A 85 14.67 -18.75 19.00
CA GLU A 85 14.47 -18.32 17.63
C GLU A 85 13.32 -19.13 17.00
N ILE A 86 12.21 -18.44 16.66
CA ILE A 86 11.12 -19.03 15.88
C ILE A 86 11.59 -19.20 14.43
N GLU A 87 11.29 -20.34 13.83
CA GLU A 87 11.69 -20.64 12.45
C GLU A 87 11.07 -19.65 11.46
N LEU A 88 11.92 -18.91 10.73
CA LEU A 88 11.53 -18.03 9.65
C LEU A 88 11.69 -18.75 8.31
N LYS A 89 10.59 -18.97 7.59
CA LYS A 89 10.63 -19.52 6.22
C LYS A 89 10.99 -18.41 5.22
N VAL A 90 11.95 -18.66 4.34
CA VAL A 90 12.46 -17.65 3.41
C VAL A 90 12.52 -18.19 1.99
N PHE A 91 11.69 -17.63 1.13
CA PHE A 91 11.65 -17.95 -0.29
C PHE A 91 12.49 -16.95 -1.08
N GLY A 92 13.39 -17.44 -1.95
CA GLY A 92 14.24 -16.57 -2.75
C GLY A 92 15.25 -15.73 -1.94
N ARG A 93 15.87 -16.28 -0.90
CA ARG A 93 16.86 -15.59 -0.05
C ARG A 93 17.90 -14.75 -0.81
N PRO A 94 18.45 -15.19 -1.98
CA PRO A 94 19.43 -14.41 -2.74
C PRO A 94 18.90 -13.08 -3.30
N LEU A 95 17.58 -12.89 -3.38
CA LEU A 95 16.93 -11.66 -3.84
C LEU A 95 16.62 -10.68 -2.70
N ILE A 96 16.75 -11.12 -1.44
CA ILE A 96 16.36 -10.35 -0.25
C ILE A 96 17.59 -9.71 0.36
N LYS A 97 17.57 -8.38 0.50
CA LYS A 97 18.64 -7.64 1.15
C LYS A 97 18.69 -7.95 2.65
N GLU A 98 19.90 -7.93 3.21
CA GLU A 98 20.13 -8.26 4.62
C GLU A 98 19.29 -7.41 5.59
N ASN A 99 19.14 -6.12 5.33
CA ASN A 99 18.35 -5.24 6.19
C ASN A 99 16.86 -5.63 6.27
N ALA A 100 16.26 -6.11 5.18
CA ALA A 100 14.87 -6.60 5.17
C ALA A 100 14.76 -7.95 5.91
N PHE A 101 15.75 -8.82 5.74
CA PHE A 101 15.83 -10.09 6.47
C PHE A 101 15.96 -9.86 7.98
N GLN A 102 16.85 -8.97 8.41
CA GLN A 102 17.02 -8.63 9.84
C GLN A 102 15.77 -7.94 10.40
N GLN A 103 15.08 -7.11 9.62
CA GLN A 103 13.81 -6.52 10.03
C GLN A 103 12.76 -7.60 10.35
N MET A 104 12.68 -8.65 9.54
CA MET A 104 11.77 -9.77 9.80
C MET A 104 12.20 -10.56 11.04
N LYS A 105 13.47 -10.87 11.18
CA LYS A 105 14.00 -11.53 12.39
C LYS A 105 13.64 -10.76 13.66
N THR A 106 13.72 -9.44 13.62
CA THR A 106 13.30 -8.58 14.73
C THR A 106 11.80 -8.72 15.02
N ALA A 107 10.94 -8.76 14.00
CA ALA A 107 9.50 -8.99 14.20
C ALA A 107 9.20 -10.37 14.79
N MET A 108 9.98 -11.39 14.44
CA MET A 108 9.85 -12.75 14.97
C MET A 108 10.17 -12.87 16.47
N THR A 109 10.79 -11.86 17.10
CA THR A 109 11.05 -11.89 18.55
C THR A 109 9.84 -11.52 19.41
N LEU A 110 8.75 -11.05 18.81
CA LEU A 110 7.55 -10.66 19.56
C LEU A 110 6.84 -11.87 20.17
N PRO A 111 6.38 -11.79 21.44
CA PRO A 111 5.77 -12.93 22.16
C PRO A 111 4.43 -13.39 21.57
N ILE A 112 3.84 -12.61 20.70
CA ILE A 112 2.57 -12.93 20.02
C ILE A 112 2.76 -13.68 18.69
N VAL A 113 3.99 -13.78 18.20
CA VAL A 113 4.31 -14.36 16.88
C VAL A 113 4.52 -15.86 17.01
N GLU A 114 3.94 -16.61 16.06
CA GLU A 114 4.11 -18.06 15.98
C GLU A 114 4.77 -18.51 14.68
N HIS A 115 4.43 -17.87 13.56
CA HIS A 115 5.00 -18.22 12.25
C HIS A 115 5.34 -16.98 11.44
N GLY A 116 6.36 -17.10 10.60
CA GLY A 116 6.76 -16.02 9.68
C GLY A 116 7.29 -16.55 8.37
N ALA A 117 7.03 -15.79 7.31
CA ALA A 117 7.52 -16.10 5.97
C ALA A 117 7.94 -14.83 5.22
N LEU A 118 9.00 -14.93 4.42
CA LEU A 118 9.45 -13.89 3.50
C LEU A 118 9.38 -14.37 2.06
N MET A 119 8.74 -13.56 1.21
CA MET A 119 8.62 -13.81 -0.22
C MET A 119 9.83 -13.26 -1.00
N PRO A 120 10.10 -13.76 -2.22
CA PRO A 120 11.28 -13.36 -3.01
C PRO A 120 11.38 -11.86 -3.33
N ASP A 121 10.26 -11.16 -3.40
CA ASP A 121 10.18 -9.73 -3.65
C ASP A 121 10.49 -8.87 -2.41
N SER A 122 10.71 -9.47 -1.25
CA SER A 122 10.86 -8.78 0.03
C SER A 122 11.91 -7.68 0.01
N HIS A 123 11.54 -6.54 0.62
CA HIS A 123 12.41 -5.37 0.79
C HIS A 123 12.02 -4.59 2.04
N LEU A 124 12.88 -3.65 2.46
CA LEU A 124 12.69 -2.88 3.69
C LEU A 124 11.35 -2.13 3.69
N GLY A 125 10.62 -2.23 4.79
CA GLY A 125 9.35 -1.54 5.07
C GLY A 125 9.35 -0.85 6.43
N TYR A 126 8.20 -0.33 6.85
CA TYR A 126 7.99 0.16 8.23
C TYR A 126 7.30 -0.94 9.06
N GLY A 127 7.79 -1.22 10.26
CA GLY A 127 7.34 -2.34 11.08
C GLY A 127 7.77 -3.67 10.46
N LEU A 128 6.94 -4.30 9.63
CA LEU A 128 7.33 -5.46 8.84
C LEU A 128 8.00 -5.05 7.51
N PRO A 129 8.91 -5.91 6.98
CA PRO A 129 9.31 -5.79 5.58
C PRO A 129 8.09 -5.93 4.66
N ILE A 130 8.18 -5.31 3.48
CA ILE A 130 7.22 -5.55 2.41
C ILE A 130 7.61 -6.87 1.74
N GLY A 131 6.66 -7.75 1.45
CA GLY A 131 6.89 -9.14 1.03
C GLY A 131 6.89 -10.13 2.21
N ALA A 132 6.29 -9.77 3.35
CA ALA A 132 6.23 -10.60 4.54
C ALA A 132 4.83 -11.15 4.82
N GLY A 133 4.80 -12.38 5.36
CA GLY A 133 3.68 -12.98 6.07
C GLY A 133 4.05 -13.18 7.54
N LEU A 134 3.16 -12.84 8.47
CA LEU A 134 3.36 -12.99 9.92
C LEU A 134 2.09 -13.49 10.58
N ALA A 135 2.14 -14.62 11.27
CA ALA A 135 1.02 -15.20 12.01
C ALA A 135 1.15 -14.91 13.50
N THR A 136 0.10 -14.37 14.11
CA THR A 136 0.04 -14.00 15.52
C THR A 136 -1.15 -14.63 16.22
N LYS A 137 -1.05 -14.83 17.55
CA LYS A 137 -2.16 -15.34 18.38
C LYS A 137 -3.12 -14.23 18.73
N ASN A 138 -4.35 -14.30 18.23
CA ASN A 138 -5.48 -13.42 18.59
C ASN A 138 -5.15 -11.93 18.71
N THR A 139 -4.15 -11.46 17.97
CA THR A 139 -3.69 -10.08 17.99
C THR A 139 -3.50 -9.54 16.59
N VAL A 140 -3.64 -8.22 16.43
CA VAL A 140 -3.42 -7.56 15.15
C VAL A 140 -2.43 -6.41 15.31
N ILE A 141 -1.45 -6.34 14.42
CA ILE A 141 -0.42 -5.30 14.36
C ILE A 141 -0.77 -4.32 13.24
N PRO A 142 -1.26 -3.09 13.53
CA PRO A 142 -1.68 -2.16 12.48
C PRO A 142 -0.57 -1.81 11.47
N PHE A 143 0.66 -1.59 11.93
CA PHE A 143 1.79 -1.34 11.03
C PHE A 143 2.23 -2.57 10.21
N ALA A 144 1.90 -3.79 10.65
CA ALA A 144 2.17 -5.00 9.88
C ALA A 144 1.23 -5.14 8.67
N ILE A 145 0.11 -4.41 8.67
CA ILE A 145 -0.78 -4.28 7.52
C ILE A 145 -0.31 -3.11 6.64
N GLY A 146 0.09 -2.01 7.27
CA GLY A 146 0.54 -0.79 6.61
C GLY A 146 -0.55 0.26 6.44
N MET A 147 -0.15 1.43 5.93
CA MET A 147 -1.03 2.59 5.82
C MET A 147 -2.10 2.45 4.72
N ASP A 148 -1.83 1.67 3.69
CA ASP A 148 -2.78 1.43 2.60
C ASP A 148 -3.48 0.08 2.80
N ILE A 149 -4.38 0.04 3.81
CA ILE A 149 -5.18 -1.14 4.14
C ILE A 149 -5.96 -1.59 2.90
N GLY A 150 -5.89 -2.89 2.56
CA GLY A 150 -6.61 -3.44 1.42
C GLY A 150 -6.07 -3.00 0.06
N CYS A 151 -4.82 -2.48 -0.01
CA CYS A 151 -4.15 -2.26 -1.30
C CYS A 151 -4.21 -3.53 -2.14
N ARG A 152 -4.64 -3.40 -3.40
CA ARG A 152 -5.01 -4.55 -4.21
C ARG A 152 -4.75 -4.38 -5.69
N MET A 153 -4.70 -5.53 -6.35
CA MET A 153 -4.71 -5.63 -7.80
C MET A 153 -6.11 -6.03 -8.26
N SER A 154 -6.55 -5.48 -9.39
CA SER A 154 -7.77 -5.90 -10.08
C SER A 154 -7.54 -5.87 -11.57
N LEU A 155 -7.74 -7.02 -12.23
CA LEU A 155 -7.66 -7.21 -13.67
C LEU A 155 -9.04 -7.57 -14.21
N THR A 156 -9.54 -6.77 -15.14
CA THR A 156 -10.76 -7.07 -15.88
C THR A 156 -10.43 -7.40 -17.33
N LEU A 157 -10.95 -8.50 -17.82
CA LEU A 157 -10.76 -8.98 -19.18
C LEU A 157 -11.92 -8.56 -20.09
N TYR A 158 -11.59 -8.27 -21.35
CA TYR A 158 -12.54 -7.89 -22.38
C TYR A 158 -12.28 -8.72 -23.65
N ASP A 159 -13.35 -9.24 -24.25
CA ASP A 159 -13.29 -9.96 -25.52
C ASP A 159 -13.14 -8.97 -26.69
N VAL A 160 -11.93 -8.46 -26.81
CA VAL A 160 -11.52 -7.48 -27.81
C VAL A 160 -10.20 -7.93 -28.40
N THR A 161 -10.11 -7.90 -29.75
CA THR A 161 -8.89 -8.34 -30.44
C THR A 161 -7.74 -7.31 -30.29
N GLU A 162 -6.50 -7.80 -30.31
CA GLU A 162 -5.31 -6.93 -30.30
C GLU A 162 -5.32 -5.94 -31.48
N ARG A 163 -5.86 -6.36 -32.64
CA ARG A 163 -6.02 -5.49 -33.82
C ARG A 163 -6.96 -4.30 -33.50
N PHE A 164 -8.10 -4.57 -32.86
CA PHE A 164 -9.04 -3.51 -32.47
C PHE A 164 -8.38 -2.57 -31.46
N PHE A 165 -7.65 -3.11 -30.48
CA PHE A 165 -6.92 -2.32 -29.49
C PHE A 165 -5.93 -1.35 -30.16
N LYS A 166 -5.08 -1.86 -31.06
CA LYS A 166 -4.10 -1.05 -31.83
C LYS A 166 -4.78 0.02 -32.70
N MET A 167 -5.84 -0.33 -33.40
CA MET A 167 -6.60 0.62 -34.24
C MET A 167 -7.23 1.75 -33.43
N HIS A 168 -7.56 1.51 -32.17
CA HIS A 168 -8.25 2.46 -31.28
C HIS A 168 -7.39 2.92 -30.10
N GLU A 169 -6.09 2.75 -30.16
CA GLU A 169 -5.15 3.04 -29.05
C GLU A 169 -5.37 4.42 -28.42
N HIS A 170 -5.61 5.43 -29.25
CA HIS A 170 -5.90 6.79 -28.77
C HIS A 170 -7.16 6.83 -27.85
N LYS A 171 -8.23 6.07 -28.20
CA LYS A 171 -9.45 6.00 -27.39
C LYS A 171 -9.18 5.29 -26.05
N PHE A 172 -8.41 4.20 -26.07
CA PHE A 172 -7.99 3.48 -24.87
C PHE A 172 -7.15 4.40 -23.96
N LYS A 173 -6.21 5.14 -24.54
CA LYS A 173 -5.41 6.12 -23.80
C LYS A 173 -6.27 7.24 -23.18
N GLN A 174 -7.24 7.77 -23.93
CA GLN A 174 -8.14 8.80 -23.46
C GLN A 174 -9.07 8.26 -22.36
N SER A 175 -9.55 7.01 -22.46
CA SER A 175 -10.45 6.40 -21.48
C SER A 175 -9.85 6.39 -20.08
N ILE A 176 -8.57 5.98 -19.91
CA ILE A 176 -7.94 6.01 -18.60
C ILE A 176 -7.50 7.43 -18.19
N LYS A 177 -7.16 8.29 -19.16
CA LYS A 177 -6.76 9.67 -18.88
C LYS A 177 -7.90 10.49 -18.28
N ASP A 178 -9.12 10.33 -18.79
CA ASP A 178 -10.27 11.15 -18.40
C ASP A 178 -11.05 10.54 -17.24
N ASN A 179 -11.02 9.22 -17.08
CA ASN A 179 -11.86 8.51 -16.13
C ASN A 179 -11.13 7.96 -14.89
N THR A 180 -9.88 8.36 -14.68
CA THR A 180 -9.14 8.05 -13.45
C THR A 180 -8.55 9.32 -12.83
N ALA A 181 -8.38 9.34 -11.52
CA ALA A 181 -7.77 10.44 -10.78
C ALA A 181 -6.65 9.92 -9.89
N PHE A 182 -5.47 10.53 -9.97
CA PHE A 182 -4.27 10.14 -9.24
C PHE A 182 -3.80 11.26 -8.31
N GLY A 183 -3.16 10.90 -7.19
CA GLY A 183 -2.61 11.82 -6.21
C GLY A 183 -3.41 11.89 -4.91
N LEU A 184 -2.78 12.40 -3.85
CA LEU A 184 -3.33 12.37 -2.48
C LEU A 184 -4.65 13.13 -2.32
N ALA A 185 -4.78 14.29 -2.96
CA ALA A 185 -5.93 15.17 -2.83
C ALA A 185 -6.83 15.23 -4.07
N LYS A 186 -6.52 14.45 -5.11
CA LYS A 186 -7.31 14.50 -6.34
C LYS A 186 -8.53 13.62 -6.23
N ILE A 187 -9.63 14.14 -6.73
CA ILE A 187 -10.94 13.50 -6.83
C ILE A 187 -11.34 13.46 -8.30
N ILE A 188 -12.23 12.55 -8.65
CA ILE A 188 -12.88 12.53 -9.95
C ILE A 188 -13.80 13.75 -10.04
N SER A 189 -13.84 14.40 -11.20
CA SER A 189 -14.54 15.69 -11.43
C SER A 189 -16.06 15.63 -11.19
N HIS A 190 -16.65 14.44 -11.22
CA HIS A 190 -18.07 14.22 -10.97
C HIS A 190 -18.27 13.30 -9.76
N LYS A 191 -19.40 13.48 -9.05
CA LYS A 191 -19.75 12.68 -7.89
C LYS A 191 -19.80 11.21 -8.27
N GLN A 192 -19.14 10.38 -7.48
CA GLN A 192 -19.19 8.94 -7.60
C GLN A 192 -20.23 8.38 -6.63
N GLU A 193 -20.94 7.33 -7.05
CA GLU A 193 -21.96 6.67 -6.25
C GLU A 193 -21.70 5.16 -6.22
N HIS A 194 -21.73 4.59 -5.03
CA HIS A 194 -21.54 3.17 -4.78
C HIS A 194 -22.27 2.78 -3.52
N GLU A 195 -22.91 1.61 -3.52
CA GLU A 195 -23.69 1.07 -2.39
C GLU A 195 -22.91 1.00 -1.07
N PHE A 196 -21.57 0.87 -1.15
CA PHE A 196 -20.70 0.91 0.02
C PHE A 196 -20.94 2.15 0.89
N LEU A 197 -21.19 3.32 0.28
CA LEU A 197 -21.40 4.58 1.01
C LEU A 197 -22.73 4.64 1.77
N ASP A 198 -23.68 3.79 1.40
CA ASP A 198 -25.02 3.76 2.00
C ASP A 198 -25.11 2.77 3.17
N ARG A 199 -24.04 2.01 3.44
CA ARG A 199 -23.98 1.04 4.54
C ARG A 199 -24.03 1.75 5.90
N ASP A 200 -24.75 1.15 6.86
CA ASP A 200 -24.85 1.64 8.25
C ASP A 200 -23.54 1.54 9.03
N ILE A 201 -22.57 0.79 8.52
CA ILE A 201 -21.26 0.55 9.13
C ILE A 201 -20.52 1.82 9.54
N PHE A 202 -20.75 2.93 8.82
CA PHE A 202 -20.19 4.24 9.17
C PHE A 202 -20.68 4.80 10.50
N SER A 203 -21.76 4.26 11.05
CA SER A 203 -22.30 4.68 12.34
C SER A 203 -21.68 3.92 13.53
N ASN A 204 -20.93 2.86 13.28
CA ASN A 204 -20.44 1.95 14.33
C ASN A 204 -19.36 2.57 15.23
N THR A 205 -18.53 3.50 14.68
CA THR A 205 -17.55 4.22 15.50
C THR A 205 -17.52 5.70 15.15
N PRO A 206 -17.13 6.57 16.11
CA PRO A 206 -16.94 8.00 15.85
C PRO A 206 -15.95 8.26 14.70
N LEU A 207 -14.89 7.45 14.60
CA LEU A 207 -13.89 7.53 13.54
C LEU A 207 -14.51 7.28 12.17
N LEU A 208 -15.20 6.16 11.98
CA LEU A 208 -15.85 5.83 10.70
C LEU A 208 -16.87 6.88 10.29
N LYS A 209 -17.69 7.38 11.24
CA LYS A 209 -18.65 8.45 10.99
C LYS A 209 -17.98 9.72 10.45
N ARG A 210 -16.88 10.14 11.06
CA ARG A 210 -16.08 11.31 10.61
C ARG A 210 -15.47 11.09 9.22
N LEU A 211 -15.05 9.87 8.91
CA LEU A 211 -14.37 9.53 7.66
C LEU A 211 -15.31 9.31 6.47
N LYS A 212 -16.62 9.15 6.66
CA LYS A 212 -17.58 8.92 5.57
C LYS A 212 -17.49 9.97 4.44
N SER A 213 -17.39 11.25 4.80
CA SER A 213 -17.23 12.34 3.81
C SER A 213 -15.94 12.23 3.00
N LYS A 214 -14.83 11.81 3.64
CA LYS A 214 -13.54 11.58 2.96
C LYS A 214 -13.66 10.41 2.00
N ALA A 215 -14.28 9.29 2.42
CA ALA A 215 -14.52 8.13 1.57
C ALA A 215 -15.33 8.53 0.32
N ALA A 216 -16.46 9.24 0.50
CA ALA A 216 -17.31 9.69 -0.62
C ALA A 216 -16.54 10.58 -1.62
N LYS A 217 -15.68 11.48 -1.14
CA LYS A 217 -14.89 12.37 -2.00
C LYS A 217 -13.80 11.64 -2.80
N GLN A 218 -13.20 10.58 -2.25
CA GLN A 218 -12.07 9.89 -2.85
C GLN A 218 -12.47 8.62 -3.62
N LEU A 219 -13.75 8.23 -3.58
CA LEU A 219 -14.26 7.04 -4.24
C LEU A 219 -13.90 7.02 -5.73
N GLY A 220 -13.40 5.88 -6.22
CA GLY A 220 -13.00 5.68 -7.61
C GLY A 220 -11.73 6.42 -8.04
N SER A 221 -11.06 7.15 -7.12
CA SER A 221 -9.72 7.66 -7.39
C SER A 221 -8.67 6.58 -7.11
N SER A 222 -7.52 6.67 -7.78
CA SER A 222 -6.37 5.82 -7.50
C SER A 222 -5.44 6.44 -6.47
N GLY A 223 -4.28 6.23 -6.27
CA GLY A 223 -3.40 6.83 -5.28
C GLY A 223 -2.26 7.63 -5.90
N SER A 224 -1.17 7.62 -5.19
CA SER A 224 0.12 8.11 -5.63
C SER A 224 1.17 7.01 -5.44
N GLY A 225 2.41 7.29 -5.80
CA GLY A 225 3.49 6.32 -5.72
C GLY A 225 3.34 5.23 -6.77
N ASN A 226 3.38 3.97 -6.35
CA ASN A 226 3.29 2.80 -7.22
C ASN A 226 1.86 2.44 -7.67
N HIS A 227 0.86 3.26 -7.39
CA HIS A 227 -0.49 3.03 -7.91
C HIS A 227 -0.57 3.36 -9.41
N PHE A 228 -1.30 2.53 -10.13
CA PHE A 228 -1.47 2.65 -11.58
C PHE A 228 -2.83 2.15 -12.05
N VAL A 229 -3.20 2.56 -13.26
CA VAL A 229 -4.27 1.96 -14.06
C VAL A 229 -3.74 1.80 -15.47
N GLU A 230 -3.84 0.61 -16.04
CA GLU A 230 -3.23 0.32 -17.32
C GLU A 230 -4.05 -0.61 -18.20
N TRP A 231 -3.94 -0.39 -19.50
CA TRP A 231 -4.42 -1.29 -20.53
C TRP A 231 -3.25 -2.16 -21.03
N GLY A 232 -3.52 -3.43 -21.24
CA GLY A 232 -2.52 -4.36 -21.73
C GLY A 232 -3.12 -5.53 -22.47
N ILE A 233 -2.23 -6.36 -23.00
CA ILE A 233 -2.57 -7.63 -23.65
C ILE A 233 -2.44 -8.72 -22.59
N VAL A 234 -3.47 -9.55 -22.47
CA VAL A 234 -3.50 -10.72 -21.60
C VAL A 234 -3.42 -11.96 -22.45
N GLU A 235 -2.51 -12.85 -22.12
CA GLU A 235 -2.39 -14.19 -22.70
C GLU A 235 -2.71 -15.18 -21.58
N LEU A 236 -3.77 -15.97 -21.75
CA LEU A 236 -4.21 -16.98 -20.78
C LEU A 236 -3.90 -18.37 -21.28
N GLU A 237 -3.44 -19.21 -20.36
CA GLU A 237 -3.37 -20.67 -20.54
C GLU A 237 -4.73 -21.30 -20.22
N ASP A 238 -4.88 -22.59 -20.53
CA ASP A 238 -6.11 -23.31 -20.19
C ASP A 238 -6.13 -23.68 -18.71
N ASP A 239 -7.08 -23.10 -17.98
CA ASP A 239 -7.24 -23.34 -16.54
C ASP A 239 -8.70 -23.15 -16.14
N GLU A 240 -9.27 -24.13 -15.45
CA GLU A 240 -10.69 -24.16 -15.05
C GLU A 240 -11.07 -23.00 -14.11
N GLU A 241 -10.16 -22.55 -13.26
CA GLU A 241 -10.42 -21.48 -12.28
C GLU A 241 -10.57 -20.10 -12.96
N LEU A 242 -10.05 -19.93 -14.18
CA LEU A 242 -10.17 -18.67 -14.92
C LEU A 242 -11.59 -18.39 -15.40
N GLY A 243 -12.39 -19.43 -15.65
CA GLY A 243 -13.76 -19.31 -16.13
C GLY A 243 -13.90 -18.73 -17.54
N VAL A 244 -12.79 -18.58 -18.27
CA VAL A 244 -12.70 -18.13 -19.67
C VAL A 244 -11.68 -18.98 -20.42
N PRO A 245 -11.86 -19.24 -21.73
CA PRO A 245 -10.96 -20.07 -22.52
C PRO A 245 -9.52 -19.52 -22.57
N ALA A 246 -8.56 -20.40 -22.83
CA ALA A 246 -7.22 -19.99 -23.22
C ALA A 246 -7.26 -19.07 -24.44
N GLY A 247 -6.41 -18.04 -24.47
CA GLY A 247 -6.40 -17.10 -25.59
C GLY A 247 -5.84 -15.73 -25.24
N LYS A 248 -6.02 -14.80 -26.19
CA LYS A 248 -5.59 -13.42 -26.05
C LYS A 248 -6.78 -12.48 -25.83
N TYR A 249 -6.66 -11.65 -24.83
CA TYR A 249 -7.67 -10.69 -24.40
C TYR A 249 -7.06 -9.30 -24.22
N ILE A 250 -7.88 -8.28 -24.17
CA ILE A 250 -7.46 -6.97 -23.68
C ILE A 250 -7.84 -6.88 -22.20
N GLY A 251 -6.88 -6.50 -21.35
CA GLY A 251 -7.04 -6.36 -19.93
C GLY A 251 -6.93 -4.92 -19.45
N LEU A 252 -7.80 -4.53 -18.54
CA LEU A 252 -7.64 -3.34 -17.71
C LEU A 252 -7.15 -3.80 -16.34
N LEU A 253 -5.92 -3.43 -16.00
CA LEU A 253 -5.30 -3.73 -14.72
C LEU A 253 -5.20 -2.45 -13.88
N ALA A 254 -5.64 -2.52 -12.63
CA ALA A 254 -5.54 -1.42 -11.69
C ALA A 254 -4.86 -1.85 -10.39
N HIS A 255 -3.98 -0.99 -9.88
CA HIS A 255 -3.39 -1.06 -8.55
C HIS A 255 -3.81 0.16 -7.77
N SER A 256 -4.59 -0.02 -6.72
CA SER A 256 -5.11 1.03 -5.85
C SER A 256 -5.40 0.46 -4.47
N GLY A 257 -5.82 1.31 -3.53
CA GLY A 257 -6.14 0.87 -2.16
C GLY A 257 -7.23 1.72 -1.53
N SER A 258 -7.28 1.72 -0.20
CA SER A 258 -8.31 2.39 0.60
C SER A 258 -8.12 3.90 0.74
N ARG A 259 -7.20 4.48 0.01
CA ARG A 259 -6.99 5.93 -0.07
C ARG A 259 -6.75 6.56 1.31
N GLY A 260 -7.01 7.86 1.44
CA GLY A 260 -6.94 8.57 2.71
C GLY A 260 -7.93 8.08 3.78
N PHE A 261 -8.97 7.33 3.38
CA PHE A 261 -9.90 6.68 4.30
C PHE A 261 -9.18 5.61 5.13
N GLY A 262 -8.61 4.59 4.48
CA GLY A 262 -7.87 3.53 5.18
C GLY A 262 -6.59 4.03 5.83
N ALA A 263 -5.89 4.99 5.22
CA ALA A 263 -4.71 5.61 5.84
C ALA A 263 -5.03 6.30 7.18
N SER A 264 -6.20 6.95 7.29
CA SER A 264 -6.64 7.55 8.56
C SER A 264 -6.97 6.49 9.62
N ILE A 265 -7.57 5.36 9.22
CA ILE A 265 -7.84 4.21 10.10
C ILE A 265 -6.51 3.61 10.58
N ALA A 266 -5.60 3.29 9.65
CA ALA A 266 -4.30 2.72 9.99
C ALA A 266 -3.53 3.61 10.96
N LYS A 267 -3.51 4.93 10.72
CA LYS A 267 -2.82 5.91 11.57
C LYS A 267 -3.40 5.94 12.98
N PHE A 268 -4.72 6.03 13.12
CA PHE A 268 -5.40 6.11 14.41
C PHE A 268 -5.12 4.87 15.28
N TYR A 269 -5.31 3.67 14.72
CA TYR A 269 -5.11 2.45 15.49
C TYR A 269 -3.64 2.07 15.68
N SER A 270 -2.74 2.49 14.78
CA SER A 270 -1.30 2.37 15.00
C SER A 270 -0.85 3.24 16.19
N TYR A 271 -1.36 4.47 16.27
CA TYR A 271 -1.12 5.35 17.41
C TYR A 271 -1.65 4.73 18.72
N LEU A 272 -2.89 4.24 18.70
CA LEU A 272 -3.50 3.60 19.86
C LEU A 272 -2.71 2.38 20.34
N ALA A 273 -2.28 1.51 19.42
CA ALA A 273 -1.45 0.36 19.73
C ALA A 273 -0.10 0.75 20.34
N THR A 274 0.55 1.76 19.74
CA THR A 274 1.86 2.22 20.19
C THR A 274 1.80 2.83 21.59
N ASN A 275 0.78 3.64 21.89
CA ASN A 275 0.62 4.29 23.19
C ASN A 275 0.16 3.34 24.29
N GLY A 276 -0.51 2.26 23.94
CA GLY A 276 -0.91 1.21 24.88
C GLY A 276 0.14 0.10 25.06
N SER A 277 1.35 0.27 24.53
CA SER A 277 2.36 -0.79 24.50
C SER A 277 3.65 -0.39 25.22
N ASN A 278 4.17 -1.29 26.07
CA ASN A 278 5.47 -1.19 26.73
C ASN A 278 6.58 -1.85 25.92
N LEU A 279 6.48 -1.85 24.59
CA LEU A 279 7.53 -2.34 23.71
C LEU A 279 8.74 -1.39 23.68
N PRO A 280 9.97 -1.94 23.63
CA PRO A 280 11.16 -1.13 23.42
C PRO A 280 11.01 -0.20 22.19
N TYR A 281 11.52 1.02 22.27
CA TYR A 281 11.39 2.05 21.22
C TYR A 281 11.63 1.54 19.79
N LYS A 282 12.64 0.69 19.60
CA LYS A 282 12.96 0.09 18.29
C LYS A 282 11.89 -0.83 17.73
N LEU A 283 11.00 -1.35 18.59
CA LEU A 283 9.92 -2.28 18.25
C LEU A 283 8.54 -1.64 18.26
N ARG A 284 8.39 -0.38 18.66
CA ARG A 284 7.09 0.31 18.80
C ARG A 284 6.20 0.25 17.57
N HIS A 285 6.79 0.20 16.34
CA HIS A 285 6.03 0.00 15.11
C HIS A 285 5.46 -1.41 14.94
N LEU A 286 5.77 -2.31 15.86
CA LEU A 286 5.23 -3.66 15.93
C LEU A 286 4.23 -3.82 17.09
N ALA A 287 3.83 -2.71 17.72
CA ALA A 287 2.78 -2.70 18.73
C ALA A 287 1.47 -3.25 18.17
N TRP A 288 0.78 -4.04 18.98
CA TRP A 288 -0.42 -4.78 18.59
C TRP A 288 -1.64 -4.40 19.42
N LEU A 289 -2.79 -4.77 18.91
CA LEU A 289 -4.08 -4.72 19.60
C LEU A 289 -4.57 -6.16 19.81
N ASP A 290 -4.95 -6.50 21.02
CA ASP A 290 -5.57 -7.80 21.36
C ASP A 290 -7.03 -7.79 20.87
N LEU A 291 -7.41 -8.79 20.09
CA LEU A 291 -8.76 -8.93 19.56
C LEU A 291 -9.82 -9.28 20.62
N CYS A 292 -9.44 -9.54 21.86
CA CYS A 292 -10.37 -9.62 23.00
C CYS A 292 -10.74 -8.24 23.55
N THR A 293 -10.02 -7.18 23.18
CA THR A 293 -10.27 -5.81 23.64
C THR A 293 -11.19 -5.04 22.68
N GLU A 294 -11.85 -4.01 23.20
CA GLU A 294 -12.69 -3.12 22.38
C GLU A 294 -11.86 -2.48 21.23
N ALA A 295 -10.68 -1.96 21.54
CA ALA A 295 -9.77 -1.35 20.54
C ALA A 295 -9.36 -2.34 19.44
N GLY A 296 -9.06 -3.59 19.80
CA GLY A 296 -8.73 -4.64 18.82
C GLY A 296 -9.91 -4.99 17.93
N GLN A 297 -11.11 -5.13 18.49
CA GLN A 297 -12.33 -5.41 17.72
C GLN A 297 -12.73 -4.23 16.81
N GLU A 298 -12.65 -3.00 17.31
CA GLU A 298 -12.91 -1.81 16.50
C GLU A 298 -11.92 -1.68 15.33
N TYR A 299 -10.63 -1.94 15.59
CA TYR A 299 -9.65 -1.93 14.51
C TYR A 299 -9.92 -3.04 13.50
N TRP A 300 -10.19 -4.27 13.94
CA TRP A 300 -10.51 -5.38 13.07
C TRP A 300 -11.70 -5.05 12.16
N MET A 301 -12.77 -4.51 12.72
CA MET A 301 -13.93 -4.07 11.97
C MET A 301 -13.56 -2.93 10.98
N SER A 302 -12.85 -1.89 11.46
CA SER A 302 -12.49 -0.74 10.63
C SER A 302 -11.52 -1.11 9.50
N MET A 303 -10.63 -2.07 9.73
CA MET A 303 -9.75 -2.64 8.71
C MET A 303 -10.55 -3.33 7.60
N ASN A 304 -11.55 -4.15 7.97
CA ASN A 304 -12.43 -4.80 6.99
C ASN A 304 -13.22 -3.77 6.17
N VAL A 305 -13.75 -2.73 6.82
CA VAL A 305 -14.43 -1.61 6.14
C VAL A 305 -13.49 -0.90 5.15
N ALA A 306 -12.20 -0.73 5.51
CA ALA A 306 -11.22 -0.15 4.59
C ALA A 306 -10.92 -1.08 3.40
N GLY A 307 -10.91 -2.39 3.61
CA GLY A 307 -10.80 -3.40 2.55
C GLY A 307 -11.97 -3.34 1.57
N ASP A 308 -13.19 -3.30 2.08
CA ASP A 308 -14.42 -3.15 1.27
C ASP A 308 -14.42 -1.82 0.49
N TYR A 309 -13.95 -0.74 1.12
CA TYR A 309 -13.80 0.54 0.43
C TYR A 309 -12.78 0.49 -0.71
N ALA A 310 -11.69 -0.24 -0.55
CA ALA A 310 -10.72 -0.47 -1.62
C ALA A 310 -11.35 -1.23 -2.80
N ILE A 311 -12.22 -2.24 -2.53
CA ILE A 311 -13.03 -2.90 -3.56
C ILE A 311 -13.90 -1.87 -4.30
N ALA A 312 -14.66 -1.07 -3.55
CA ALA A 312 -15.54 -0.06 -4.13
C ALA A 312 -14.78 0.96 -5.00
N CYS A 313 -13.56 1.34 -4.62
CA CYS A 313 -12.70 2.19 -5.44
C CYS A 313 -12.35 1.53 -6.77
N HIS A 314 -11.96 0.25 -6.77
CA HIS A 314 -11.65 -0.52 -7.98
C HIS A 314 -12.88 -0.71 -8.86
N ASP A 315 -14.03 -1.05 -8.28
CA ASP A 315 -15.31 -1.17 -9.01
C ASP A 315 -15.60 0.10 -9.78
N GLN A 316 -15.43 1.24 -9.13
CA GLN A 316 -15.71 2.52 -9.74
C GLN A 316 -14.69 2.90 -10.82
N ILE A 317 -13.40 2.59 -10.63
CA ILE A 317 -12.36 2.78 -11.64
C ILE A 317 -12.69 1.95 -12.88
N HIS A 318 -12.90 0.65 -12.72
CA HIS A 318 -13.18 -0.27 -13.83
C HIS A 318 -14.50 0.08 -14.54
N LYS A 319 -15.56 0.38 -13.80
CA LYS A 319 -16.86 0.80 -14.33
C LYS A 319 -16.75 2.07 -15.19
N ASN A 320 -16.05 3.09 -14.68
CA ASN A 320 -15.91 4.37 -15.39
C ASN A 320 -15.12 4.19 -16.71
N VAL A 321 -14.01 3.47 -16.66
CA VAL A 321 -13.15 3.24 -17.82
C VAL A 321 -13.85 2.35 -18.85
N ALA A 322 -14.47 1.24 -18.44
CA ALA A 322 -15.22 0.35 -19.32
C ALA A 322 -16.41 1.06 -19.99
N LYS A 323 -17.16 1.87 -19.24
CA LYS A 323 -18.26 2.68 -19.76
C LYS A 323 -17.80 3.66 -20.85
N ALA A 324 -16.66 4.32 -20.65
CA ALA A 324 -16.08 5.25 -21.63
C ALA A 324 -15.70 4.56 -22.95
N MET A 325 -15.37 3.28 -22.88
CA MET A 325 -15.04 2.46 -24.08
C MET A 325 -16.24 1.71 -24.66
N GLY A 326 -17.37 1.64 -23.97
CA GLY A 326 -18.51 0.80 -24.35
C GLY A 326 -18.20 -0.71 -24.25
N LEU A 327 -17.24 -1.11 -23.42
CA LEU A 327 -16.82 -2.50 -23.28
C LEU A 327 -17.59 -3.21 -22.17
N LYS A 328 -17.85 -4.51 -22.37
CA LYS A 328 -18.46 -5.38 -21.35
C LYS A 328 -17.39 -6.30 -20.78
N PRO A 329 -17.23 -6.38 -19.45
CA PRO A 329 -16.30 -7.30 -18.83
C PRO A 329 -16.75 -8.76 -19.03
N ILE A 330 -15.78 -9.67 -19.21
CA ILE A 330 -16.02 -11.12 -19.31
C ILE A 330 -15.49 -11.90 -18.12
N CYS A 331 -14.43 -11.39 -17.47
CA CYS A 331 -13.84 -11.98 -16.28
C CYS A 331 -13.17 -10.89 -15.45
N ARG A 332 -13.09 -11.09 -14.13
CA ARG A 332 -12.34 -10.22 -13.23
C ARG A 332 -11.57 -11.07 -12.21
N ILE A 333 -10.28 -10.79 -12.09
CA ILE A 333 -9.37 -11.43 -11.14
C ILE A 333 -8.86 -10.36 -10.18
N GLU A 334 -8.84 -10.65 -8.88
CA GLU A 334 -8.46 -9.70 -7.86
C GLU A 334 -7.68 -10.37 -6.73
N ASN A 335 -6.73 -9.66 -6.16
CA ASN A 335 -6.06 -10.05 -4.93
C ASN A 335 -5.57 -8.82 -4.16
N HIS A 336 -5.65 -8.84 -2.84
CA HIS A 336 -5.11 -7.79 -2.01
C HIS A 336 -3.89 -8.30 -1.22
N HIS A 337 -2.99 -7.36 -0.89
CA HIS A 337 -1.65 -7.68 -0.41
C HIS A 337 -1.20 -6.85 0.81
N ASN A 338 -2.13 -6.06 1.42
CA ASN A 338 -1.93 -5.36 2.68
C ASN A 338 -3.16 -5.55 3.56
N PHE A 339 -3.20 -6.65 4.29
CA PHE A 339 -4.36 -7.00 5.10
C PHE A 339 -4.01 -8.05 6.18
N ALA A 340 -4.97 -8.38 7.04
CA ALA A 340 -4.89 -9.50 7.97
C ALA A 340 -6.13 -10.38 7.88
N TRP A 341 -5.92 -11.70 8.04
CA TRP A 341 -6.98 -12.72 7.98
C TRP A 341 -6.87 -13.64 9.18
N LYS A 342 -8.01 -14.15 9.64
CA LYS A 342 -8.05 -15.30 10.52
C LYS A 342 -7.94 -16.56 9.67
N GLU A 343 -6.90 -17.33 9.86
CA GLU A 343 -6.58 -18.53 9.09
C GLU A 343 -6.22 -19.69 10.03
N MET A 344 -6.59 -20.90 9.61
CA MET A 344 -6.23 -22.13 10.33
C MET A 344 -4.86 -22.62 9.86
N ILE A 345 -3.94 -22.80 10.80
CA ILE A 345 -2.61 -23.37 10.58
C ILE A 345 -2.42 -24.46 11.63
N ASP A 346 -2.12 -25.68 11.24
CA ASP A 346 -1.93 -26.83 12.14
C ASP A 346 -3.05 -27.02 13.17
N GLY A 347 -4.30 -26.74 12.77
CA GLY A 347 -5.48 -26.88 13.62
C GLY A 347 -5.73 -25.73 14.60
N HIS A 348 -4.95 -24.67 14.57
CA HIS A 348 -5.10 -23.47 15.39
C HIS A 348 -5.45 -22.24 14.54
N GLU A 349 -6.31 -21.35 15.07
CA GLU A 349 -6.62 -20.08 14.41
C GLU A 349 -5.54 -19.04 14.74
N TYR A 350 -4.99 -18.43 13.69
CA TYR A 350 -4.04 -17.33 13.79
C TYR A 350 -4.51 -16.11 13.00
N VAL A 351 -4.02 -14.94 13.36
CA VAL A 351 -4.15 -13.73 12.57
C VAL A 351 -2.94 -13.62 11.65
N VAL A 352 -3.14 -13.92 10.37
CA VAL A 352 -2.08 -13.87 9.35
C VAL A 352 -2.04 -12.50 8.71
N HIS A 353 -1.01 -11.74 9.05
CA HIS A 353 -0.73 -10.42 8.43
C HIS A 353 0.02 -10.63 7.13
N ARG A 354 -0.43 -9.99 6.06
CA ARG A 354 0.30 -9.91 4.79
C ARG A 354 0.58 -8.45 4.46
N LYS A 355 1.87 -8.12 4.38
CA LYS A 355 2.35 -6.79 4.00
C LYS A 355 3.15 -6.87 2.72
N GLY A 356 2.55 -6.45 1.61
CA GLY A 356 3.16 -6.64 0.30
C GLY A 356 3.40 -8.12 -0.02
N SER A 357 2.51 -8.98 0.44
CA SER A 357 2.40 -10.38 0.02
C SER A 357 0.94 -10.71 -0.23
N THR A 358 0.67 -11.58 -1.22
CA THR A 358 -0.70 -11.88 -1.62
C THR A 358 -1.12 -13.25 -1.14
N PRO A 359 -2.40 -13.48 -0.78
CA PRO A 359 -2.92 -14.82 -0.55
C PRO A 359 -2.69 -15.73 -1.78
N ALA A 360 -2.16 -16.92 -1.51
CA ALA A 360 -1.88 -17.97 -2.49
C ALA A 360 -2.36 -19.34 -1.98
N GLY A 361 -3.53 -19.35 -1.35
CA GLY A 361 -4.23 -20.58 -0.98
C GLY A 361 -4.47 -21.47 -2.21
N LYS A 362 -4.70 -22.75 -2.01
CA LYS A 362 -4.90 -23.70 -3.10
C LYS A 362 -6.02 -23.24 -4.04
N ASN A 363 -5.71 -23.17 -5.33
CA ASN A 363 -6.58 -22.71 -6.43
C ASN A 363 -7.02 -21.24 -6.35
N ILE A 364 -6.50 -20.45 -5.44
CA ILE A 364 -6.81 -19.01 -5.39
C ILE A 364 -6.07 -18.29 -6.53
N LEU A 365 -6.82 -17.62 -7.38
CA LEU A 365 -6.27 -16.78 -8.45
C LEU A 365 -5.71 -15.46 -7.89
N GLY A 366 -4.63 -14.98 -8.50
CA GLY A 366 -4.01 -13.70 -8.16
C GLY A 366 -3.25 -13.08 -9.32
N ILE A 367 -2.77 -11.87 -9.10
CA ILE A 367 -1.98 -11.12 -10.07
C ILE A 367 -0.72 -10.63 -9.37
N ILE A 368 0.43 -10.92 -9.97
CA ILE A 368 1.74 -10.45 -9.54
C ILE A 368 2.27 -9.50 -10.62
N PRO A 369 2.12 -8.17 -10.45
CA PRO A 369 2.53 -7.19 -11.46
C PRO A 369 4.05 -7.03 -11.53
N GLY A 370 4.53 -6.71 -12.72
CA GLY A 370 5.88 -6.22 -12.95
C GLY A 370 6.03 -4.71 -12.72
N SER A 371 7.02 -4.11 -13.37
CA SER A 371 7.13 -2.67 -13.48
C SER A 371 6.23 -2.14 -14.61
N MET A 372 6.22 -0.82 -14.83
CA MET A 372 5.44 -0.21 -15.93
C MET A 372 5.81 -0.72 -17.33
N THR A 373 6.92 -1.45 -17.46
CA THR A 373 7.37 -2.04 -18.73
C THR A 373 7.45 -3.56 -18.69
N ASP A 374 7.56 -4.15 -17.50
CA ASP A 374 7.67 -5.60 -17.37
C ASP A 374 6.29 -6.24 -17.35
N PRO A 375 6.13 -7.41 -17.94
CA PRO A 375 4.88 -8.13 -17.84
C PRO A 375 4.57 -8.52 -16.39
N GLY A 376 3.27 -8.55 -16.04
CA GLY A 376 2.76 -9.19 -14.84
C GLY A 376 2.33 -10.63 -15.13
N PHE A 377 2.18 -11.44 -14.07
CA PHE A 377 1.71 -12.82 -14.17
C PHE A 377 0.35 -12.98 -13.48
N ILE A 378 -0.52 -13.77 -14.14
CA ILE A 378 -1.75 -14.27 -13.54
C ILE A 378 -1.38 -15.64 -12.99
N VAL A 379 -1.66 -15.83 -11.71
CA VAL A 379 -1.18 -17.00 -10.97
C VAL A 379 -2.31 -17.70 -10.24
N LYS A 380 -2.11 -19.00 -9.96
CA LYS A 380 -2.97 -19.82 -9.13
C LYS A 380 -2.16 -20.34 -7.95
N GLY A 381 -2.62 -20.09 -6.74
CA GLY A 381 -1.96 -20.49 -5.51
C GLY A 381 -1.94 -22.00 -5.31
N LYS A 382 -0.87 -22.49 -4.71
CA LYS A 382 -0.67 -23.92 -4.35
C LYS A 382 -1.04 -24.27 -2.93
N GLY A 383 -1.29 -23.25 -2.08
CA GLY A 383 -1.61 -23.45 -0.66
C GLY A 383 -0.41 -23.95 0.14
N ASN A 384 0.79 -23.43 -0.13
CA ASN A 384 2.00 -23.82 0.60
C ASN A 384 1.94 -23.27 2.04
N GLU A 385 1.80 -24.16 3.02
CA GLU A 385 1.66 -23.81 4.44
C GLU A 385 2.92 -23.11 4.98
N ALA A 386 4.11 -23.52 4.54
CA ALA A 386 5.36 -22.91 4.96
C ALA A 386 5.47 -21.41 4.57
N SER A 387 4.77 -20.97 3.50
CA SER A 387 4.66 -19.58 3.12
C SER A 387 3.47 -18.86 3.78
N LEU A 388 2.77 -19.49 4.70
CA LEU A 388 1.46 -19.03 5.21
C LEU A 388 0.46 -18.86 4.07
N SER A 389 0.42 -19.81 3.12
CA SER A 389 -0.39 -19.72 1.90
C SER A 389 -0.25 -18.36 1.22
N SER A 390 0.96 -17.88 1.06
CA SER A 390 1.28 -16.54 0.54
C SER A 390 2.28 -16.61 -0.63
N ALA A 391 2.24 -15.59 -1.48
CA ALA A 391 3.19 -15.37 -2.58
C ALA A 391 3.61 -13.89 -2.66
N SER A 392 4.59 -13.57 -3.49
CA SER A 392 4.98 -12.18 -3.78
C SER A 392 3.81 -11.36 -4.32
N HIS A 393 3.74 -10.08 -3.94
CA HIS A 393 2.72 -9.16 -4.47
C HIS A 393 3.16 -8.46 -5.76
N GLY A 394 4.44 -8.55 -6.15
CA GLY A 394 4.99 -7.89 -7.33
C GLY A 394 6.49 -8.15 -7.48
N ALA A 395 7.16 -7.32 -8.25
CA ALA A 395 8.61 -7.43 -8.47
C ALA A 395 9.45 -7.07 -7.22
N GLY A 396 8.94 -6.25 -6.33
CA GLY A 396 9.69 -5.70 -5.20
C GLY A 396 10.78 -4.70 -5.60
N ARG A 397 11.06 -3.72 -4.74
CA ARG A 397 12.05 -2.67 -5.03
C ARG A 397 13.47 -3.16 -4.74
N LYS A 398 14.39 -2.87 -5.67
CA LYS A 398 15.84 -3.04 -5.45
C LYS A 398 16.52 -1.75 -4.99
N HIS A 399 15.92 -0.58 -5.27
CA HIS A 399 16.44 0.73 -4.91
C HIS A 399 15.38 1.55 -4.16
N SER A 400 15.81 2.37 -3.21
CA SER A 400 14.94 3.36 -2.58
C SER A 400 14.49 4.41 -3.61
N ARG A 401 13.40 5.15 -3.31
CA ARG A 401 12.89 6.23 -4.20
C ARG A 401 13.98 7.25 -4.51
N LYS A 402 14.69 7.73 -3.48
CA LYS A 402 15.79 8.71 -3.62
C LYS A 402 16.94 8.14 -4.46
N GLU A 403 17.33 6.90 -4.22
CA GLU A 403 18.39 6.22 -4.96
C GLU A 403 18.02 6.05 -6.45
N THR A 404 16.76 5.69 -6.74
CA THR A 404 16.27 5.56 -8.12
C THR A 404 16.33 6.89 -8.87
N ILE A 405 15.88 7.99 -8.26
CA ILE A 405 15.95 9.33 -8.86
C ILE A 405 17.40 9.73 -9.16
N ASN A 406 18.33 9.44 -8.24
CA ASN A 406 19.73 9.82 -8.40
C ASN A 406 20.48 8.99 -9.46
N ARG A 407 20.03 7.78 -9.75
CA ARG A 407 20.71 6.85 -10.68
C ARG A 407 20.16 6.88 -12.10
N ASN A 408 18.98 7.45 -12.33
CA ASN A 408 18.26 7.34 -13.61
C ASN A 408 17.83 8.71 -14.11
N THR A 409 17.60 8.82 -15.41
CA THR A 409 17.10 10.03 -16.05
C THR A 409 15.74 9.79 -16.72
N LYS A 410 14.95 10.86 -16.88
CA LYS A 410 13.70 10.81 -17.65
C LYS A 410 13.92 10.40 -19.11
N SER A 411 15.08 10.74 -19.68
CA SER A 411 15.45 10.38 -21.05
C SER A 411 15.65 8.87 -21.21
N GLU A 412 16.37 8.22 -20.28
CA GLU A 412 16.55 6.77 -20.27
C GLU A 412 15.23 6.03 -20.10
N MET A 413 14.40 6.45 -19.15
CA MET A 413 13.06 5.89 -18.96
C MET A 413 12.21 6.01 -20.23
N SER A 414 12.23 7.18 -20.90
CA SER A 414 11.48 7.40 -22.14
C SER A 414 11.98 6.52 -23.30
N LYS A 415 13.28 6.27 -23.40
CA LYS A 415 13.85 5.36 -24.41
C LYS A 415 13.39 3.93 -24.17
N GLU A 416 13.39 3.48 -22.91
CA GLU A 416 12.95 2.14 -22.55
C GLU A 416 11.46 1.92 -22.83
N LEU A 417 10.61 2.88 -22.45
CA LEU A 417 9.18 2.86 -22.76
C LEU A 417 8.92 2.73 -24.26
N LYS A 418 9.65 3.50 -25.07
CA LYS A 418 9.53 3.43 -26.54
C LYS A 418 10.00 2.09 -27.10
N ARG A 419 11.11 1.54 -26.56
CA ARG A 419 11.65 0.24 -26.98
C ARG A 419 10.66 -0.90 -26.76
N LEU A 420 9.85 -0.81 -25.69
CA LEU A 420 8.89 -1.83 -25.28
C LEU A 420 7.45 -1.53 -25.73
N ASP A 421 7.26 -0.49 -26.54
CA ASP A 421 5.94 -0.07 -27.05
C ASP A 421 4.92 0.19 -25.93
N VAL A 422 5.38 0.90 -24.88
CA VAL A 422 4.55 1.29 -23.74
C VAL A 422 4.32 2.80 -23.75
N SER A 423 3.06 3.21 -23.72
CA SER A 423 2.62 4.61 -23.63
C SER A 423 2.36 4.98 -22.18
N LEU A 424 3.16 5.92 -21.60
CA LEU A 424 3.02 6.37 -20.22
C LEU A 424 2.29 7.71 -20.14
N ILE A 425 1.32 7.81 -19.22
CA ILE A 425 0.59 9.02 -18.85
C ILE A 425 0.92 9.36 -17.40
N GLY A 426 1.63 10.46 -17.15
CA GLY A 426 2.16 10.76 -15.82
C GLY A 426 3.43 9.95 -15.55
N GLY A 427 3.54 9.42 -14.35
CA GLY A 427 4.69 8.63 -13.91
C GLY A 427 5.83 9.45 -13.37
N ALA A 428 6.34 9.05 -12.22
CA ALA A 428 7.47 9.65 -11.54
C ALA A 428 8.74 8.83 -11.76
N LEU A 429 9.88 9.46 -11.75
CA LEU A 429 11.17 8.79 -12.01
C LEU A 429 11.51 7.76 -10.93
N ASP A 430 11.05 7.97 -9.71
CA ASP A 430 11.21 7.02 -8.60
C ASP A 430 10.43 5.71 -8.78
N GLU A 431 9.47 5.68 -9.71
CA GLU A 431 8.70 4.49 -10.13
C GLU A 431 9.15 3.93 -11.50
N SER A 432 10.30 4.40 -12.02
CA SER A 432 10.86 3.87 -13.26
C SER A 432 11.13 2.36 -13.18
N PRO A 433 11.16 1.63 -14.30
CA PRO A 433 11.43 0.18 -14.29
C PRO A 433 12.71 -0.20 -13.54
N TYR A 434 13.70 0.68 -13.56
CA TYR A 434 14.98 0.46 -12.89
C TYR A 434 14.92 0.42 -11.35
N ALA A 435 13.79 0.82 -10.74
CA ALA A 435 13.57 0.76 -9.29
C ALA A 435 13.37 -0.66 -8.77
N TYR A 436 12.96 -1.57 -9.64
CA TYR A 436 12.43 -2.89 -9.30
C TYR A 436 13.39 -4.03 -9.60
N LYS A 437 13.19 -5.18 -8.93
CA LYS A 437 13.85 -6.44 -9.28
C LYS A 437 13.26 -6.95 -10.61
N SER A 438 13.96 -7.86 -11.30
CA SER A 438 13.36 -8.59 -12.42
C SER A 438 12.24 -9.48 -11.89
N LEU A 439 11.02 -9.30 -12.41
CA LEU A 439 9.89 -10.13 -12.00
C LEU A 439 10.10 -11.61 -12.39
N GLU A 440 10.68 -11.88 -13.53
CA GLU A 440 11.01 -13.26 -13.97
C GLU A 440 11.90 -13.97 -12.93
N ARG A 441 12.90 -13.25 -12.36
CA ARG A 441 13.72 -13.80 -11.28
C ARG A 441 12.95 -14.00 -9.99
N VAL A 442 12.02 -13.12 -9.66
CA VAL A 442 11.15 -13.27 -8.49
C VAL A 442 10.25 -14.49 -8.68
N MET A 443 9.67 -14.68 -9.86
CA MET A 443 8.83 -15.82 -10.19
C MET A 443 9.58 -17.16 -10.13
N ALA A 444 10.84 -17.20 -10.59
CA ALA A 444 11.66 -18.40 -10.54
C ALA A 444 11.94 -18.94 -9.11
N TYR A 445 11.70 -18.14 -8.09
CA TYR A 445 11.78 -18.56 -6.68
C TYR A 445 10.42 -18.83 -6.04
N GLN A 446 9.36 -18.96 -6.83
CA GLN A 446 7.97 -19.14 -6.36
C GLN A 446 7.28 -20.37 -6.95
N ASP A 447 8.00 -21.26 -7.63
CA ASP A 447 7.43 -22.47 -8.24
C ASP A 447 6.68 -23.37 -7.25
N GLU A 448 7.08 -23.34 -5.98
CA GLU A 448 6.38 -24.08 -4.91
C GLU A 448 5.20 -23.30 -4.30
N LEU A 449 5.01 -22.02 -4.63
CA LEU A 449 3.96 -21.16 -4.09
C LEU A 449 2.79 -20.97 -5.05
N VAL A 450 3.07 -20.85 -6.35
CA VAL A 450 2.08 -20.54 -7.37
C VAL A 450 2.37 -21.27 -8.70
N ASP A 451 1.31 -21.54 -9.46
CA ASP A 451 1.37 -21.85 -10.88
C ASP A 451 1.08 -20.60 -11.70
N VAL A 452 1.78 -20.42 -12.82
CA VAL A 452 1.48 -19.36 -13.78
C VAL A 452 0.40 -19.85 -14.73
N VAL A 453 -0.73 -19.15 -14.81
CA VAL A 453 -1.87 -19.47 -15.69
C VAL A 453 -2.13 -18.39 -16.72
N GLY A 454 -1.34 -17.33 -16.73
CA GLY A 454 -1.41 -16.30 -17.74
C GLY A 454 -0.41 -15.17 -17.53
N LYS A 455 -0.36 -14.28 -18.52
CA LYS A 455 0.58 -13.16 -18.57
C LYS A 455 -0.14 -11.88 -19.00
N PHE A 456 0.12 -10.77 -18.32
CA PHE A 456 -0.35 -9.44 -18.68
C PHE A 456 0.83 -8.61 -19.19
N SER A 457 0.73 -8.08 -20.39
CA SER A 457 1.76 -7.22 -21.01
C SER A 457 1.24 -5.78 -21.10
N PRO A 458 1.79 -4.81 -20.33
CA PRO A 458 1.34 -3.42 -20.33
C PRO A 458 1.54 -2.77 -21.70
N ARG A 459 0.63 -1.87 -22.10
CA ARG A 459 0.70 -1.07 -23.32
C ARG A 459 0.44 0.41 -23.07
N ILE A 460 -0.55 0.73 -22.25
CA ILE A 460 -0.91 2.12 -21.90
C ILE A 460 -0.99 2.18 -20.39
N VAL A 461 -0.06 2.86 -19.77
CA VAL A 461 0.08 2.96 -18.31
C VAL A 461 -0.23 4.37 -17.86
N ARG A 462 -1.05 4.52 -16.82
CA ARG A 462 -1.29 5.78 -16.14
C ARG A 462 -0.91 5.68 -14.67
N MET A 463 -0.08 6.63 -14.23
CA MET A 463 0.36 6.78 -12.85
C MET A 463 0.24 8.25 -12.40
N ASP A 464 0.51 8.51 -11.12
CA ASP A 464 0.58 9.87 -10.60
C ASP A 464 1.74 10.64 -11.27
N ARG A 465 1.60 11.96 -11.34
CA ARG A 465 2.63 12.82 -11.93
C ARG A 465 3.66 13.20 -10.86
N ASP A 466 4.89 13.42 -11.32
CA ASP A 466 5.86 14.21 -10.56
C ASP A 466 5.25 15.58 -10.21
N LYS A 467 5.44 16.00 -8.96
CA LYS A 467 5.10 17.34 -8.49
C LYS A 467 6.11 18.37 -8.96
#